data_a536eca32ab3b79bcbf0284825a070ed
#
_entry.id   a536eca32ab3b79bcbf0284825a070ed
#
_cell.length_a   1.000
_cell.length_b   1.000
_cell.length_c   1.000
_cell.angle_alpha   90.00
_cell.angle_beta   90.00
_cell.angle_gamma   90.00
#
_symmetry.space_group_name_H-M   'P 1'
#
loop_
_entity.id
_entity.type
_entity.pdbx_description
1 polymer ?
#
loop_
_entity_poly.entity_id
_entity_poly.type
_entity_poly.pdbx_seq_one_letter_code
_entity_poly.pdbx_strand_id
1 'polypeptide(L)'
;MPAVSIVIPVYNIGKYLEKCLDSVVAQTFPDIEIIVVNDGSTDNSPEIIAGYADKDSRIVVIDKSNEGLAYASKSGIEAARGTYIYHLDGDDYLELDAIELL
;
A
#
# COMPACT_ATOMS: atom_id res chain seq x y z
N MET A 1 17.30 4.91 3.37
CA MET A 1 16.55 4.55 2.14
C MET A 1 15.98 3.15 2.31
N PRO A 2 14.68 2.91 2.11
CA PRO A 2 14.15 1.55 2.11
C PRO A 2 14.68 0.74 0.91
N ALA A 3 14.77 -0.56 1.08
CA ALA A 3 15.19 -1.43 -0.02
C ALA A 3 14.04 -1.67 -1.00
N VAL A 4 12.81 -1.79 -0.50
CA VAL A 4 11.63 -2.09 -1.31
C VAL A 4 10.51 -1.12 -0.98
N SER A 5 9.85 -0.59 -2.00
CA SER A 5 8.61 0.17 -1.86
C SER A 5 7.46 -0.68 -2.37
N ILE A 6 6.45 -0.90 -1.52
CA ILE A 6 5.24 -1.61 -1.91
C ILE A 6 4.19 -0.55 -2.21
N VAL A 7 3.71 -0.52 -3.45
CA VAL A 7 2.71 0.46 -3.91
C VAL A 7 1.35 -0.21 -3.99
N ILE A 8 0.38 0.34 -3.27
CA ILE A 8 -0.97 -0.22 -3.17
C ILE A 8 -1.99 0.83 -3.59
N PRO A 9 -2.49 0.78 -4.83
CA PRO A 9 -3.58 1.67 -5.24
C PRO A 9 -4.90 1.17 -4.65
N VAL A 10 -5.73 2.08 -4.14
CA VAL A 10 -6.98 1.74 -3.46
C VAL A 10 -8.13 2.56 -4.01
N TYR A 11 -9.20 1.87 -4.41
CA TYR A 11 -10.47 2.51 -4.73
C TYR A 11 -11.63 1.60 -4.30
N ASN A 12 -12.35 1.99 -3.25
CA ASN A 12 -13.56 1.30 -2.78
C ASN A 12 -13.38 -0.22 -2.60
N ILE A 13 -12.30 -0.61 -1.91
CA ILE A 13 -12.00 -2.01 -1.61
C ILE A 13 -11.92 -2.28 -0.11
N GLY A 14 -12.64 -1.48 0.69
CA GLY A 14 -12.62 -1.62 2.15
C GLY A 14 -12.90 -3.04 2.63
N LYS A 15 -13.72 -3.79 1.89
CA LYS A 15 -14.04 -5.18 2.20
C LYS A 15 -12.81 -6.11 2.21
N TYR A 16 -11.79 -5.80 1.41
CA TYR A 16 -10.60 -6.65 1.24
C TYR A 16 -9.33 -6.02 1.78
N LEU A 17 -9.37 -4.73 2.07
CA LEU A 17 -8.18 -3.92 2.32
C LEU A 17 -7.45 -4.33 3.60
N GLU A 18 -8.16 -4.71 4.66
CA GLU A 18 -7.54 -5.11 5.92
C GLU A 18 -6.62 -6.32 5.72
N LYS A 19 -7.08 -7.32 4.96
CA LYS A 19 -6.27 -8.50 4.69
C LYS A 19 -5.00 -8.13 3.91
N CYS A 20 -5.13 -7.25 2.93
CA CYS A 20 -3.99 -6.75 2.17
C CYS A 20 -2.98 -6.06 3.09
N LEU A 21 -3.43 -5.09 3.89
CA LEU A 21 -2.55 -4.33 4.76
C LEU A 21 -1.93 -5.19 5.87
N ASP A 22 -2.69 -6.12 6.45
CA ASP A 22 -2.16 -7.06 7.43
C ASP A 22 -1.00 -7.86 6.84
N SER A 23 -1.13 -8.32 5.59
CA SER A 23 -0.09 -9.12 4.95
C SER A 23 1.18 -8.31 4.67
N VAL A 24 1.03 -7.01 4.43
CA VAL A 24 2.17 -6.14 4.11
C VAL A 24 2.92 -5.74 5.39
N VAL A 25 2.19 -5.36 6.45
CA VAL A 25 2.84 -4.98 7.71
C VAL A 25 3.50 -6.18 8.39
N ALA A 26 3.04 -7.39 8.09
CA ALA A 26 3.57 -8.64 8.67
C ALA A 26 4.76 -9.21 7.91
N GLN A 27 5.20 -8.61 6.81
CA GLN A 27 6.33 -9.14 6.03
C GLN A 27 7.58 -9.34 6.88
N THR A 28 8.26 -10.45 6.67
CA THR A 28 9.46 -10.79 7.42
C THR A 28 10.66 -9.92 7.06
N PHE A 29 10.65 -9.34 5.85
CA PHE A 29 11.68 -8.39 5.43
C PHE A 29 11.34 -7.00 5.98
N PRO A 30 12.16 -6.42 6.88
CA PRO A 30 11.76 -5.20 7.59
C PRO A 30 12.01 -3.89 6.84
N ASP A 31 12.91 -3.87 5.87
CA ASP A 31 13.36 -2.63 5.22
C ASP A 31 12.44 -2.28 4.03
N ILE A 32 11.18 -2.02 4.35
CA ILE A 32 10.16 -1.71 3.37
C ILE A 32 9.48 -0.37 3.65
N GLU A 33 9.02 0.26 2.61
CA GLU A 33 8.14 1.43 2.62
C GLU A 33 6.81 0.98 2.03
N ILE A 34 5.70 1.36 2.64
CA ILE A 34 4.37 0.97 2.18
C ILE A 34 3.64 2.21 1.73
N ILE A 35 3.43 2.35 0.43
CA ILE A 35 2.78 3.53 -0.15
C ILE A 35 1.36 3.16 -0.55
N VAL A 36 0.38 3.68 0.19
CA VAL A 36 -1.04 3.43 -0.05
C VAL A 36 -1.63 4.67 -0.72
N VAL A 37 -2.10 4.51 -1.94
CA VAL A 37 -2.69 5.61 -2.70
C VAL A 37 -4.20 5.44 -2.71
N ASN A 38 -4.89 6.33 -1.99
CA ASN A 38 -6.35 6.36 -1.96
C ASN A 38 -6.85 7.19 -3.13
N ASP A 39 -7.44 6.53 -4.12
CA ASP A 39 -7.92 7.16 -5.36
C ASP A 39 -9.36 7.64 -5.23
N GLY A 40 -9.62 8.46 -4.21
CA GLY A 40 -10.93 9.07 -4.01
C GLY A 40 -12.01 8.10 -3.54
N SER A 41 -11.65 7.12 -2.69
CA SER A 41 -12.62 6.16 -2.17
C SER A 41 -13.76 6.82 -1.42
N THR A 42 -14.97 6.31 -1.62
CA THR A 42 -16.19 6.78 -0.98
C THR A 42 -16.72 5.81 0.08
N ASP A 43 -16.11 4.64 0.22
CA ASP A 43 -16.44 3.66 1.26
C ASP A 43 -15.60 3.88 2.53
N ASN A 44 -15.39 2.83 3.34
CA ASN A 44 -14.60 2.91 4.56
C ASN A 44 -13.09 2.70 4.34
N SER A 45 -12.63 2.65 3.08
CA SER A 45 -11.20 2.48 2.80
C SER A 45 -10.33 3.55 3.48
N PRO A 46 -10.68 4.86 3.45
CA PRO A 46 -9.86 5.88 4.10
C PRO A 46 -9.67 5.65 5.60
N GLU A 47 -10.71 5.22 6.31
CA GLU A 47 -10.63 4.97 7.75
C GLU A 47 -9.73 3.78 8.06
N ILE A 48 -9.80 2.74 7.23
CA ILE A 48 -8.93 1.55 7.36
C ILE A 48 -7.47 1.95 7.16
N ILE A 49 -7.19 2.70 6.11
CA ILE A 49 -5.83 3.18 5.81
C ILE A 49 -5.28 4.00 6.97
N ALA A 50 -6.07 4.94 7.48
CA ALA A 50 -5.65 5.80 8.58
C ALA A 50 -5.33 5.00 9.85
N GLY A 51 -6.11 3.98 10.15
CA GLY A 51 -5.88 3.10 11.30
C GLY A 51 -4.55 2.36 11.21
N TYR A 52 -4.18 1.88 10.04
CA TYR A 52 -2.90 1.21 9.83
C TYR A 52 -1.74 2.19 9.85
N ALA A 53 -1.89 3.36 9.24
CA ALA A 53 -0.84 4.38 9.22
C ALA A 53 -0.50 4.89 10.62
N ASP A 54 -1.50 4.96 11.52
CA ASP A 54 -1.27 5.35 12.90
C ASP A 54 -0.40 4.35 13.67
N LYS A 55 -0.44 3.08 13.28
CA LYS A 55 0.25 2.00 13.98
C LYS A 55 1.60 1.63 13.37
N ASP A 56 1.82 1.99 12.11
CA ASP A 56 3.05 1.61 11.41
C ASP A 56 3.60 2.81 10.63
N SER A 57 4.74 3.33 11.10
CA SER A 57 5.36 4.51 10.51
C SER A 57 5.94 4.29 9.11
N ARG A 58 6.00 3.05 8.65
CA ARG A 58 6.46 2.73 7.29
C ARG A 58 5.40 3.05 6.25
N ILE A 59 4.14 3.24 6.67
CA ILE A 59 3.03 3.51 5.76
C ILE A 59 2.99 4.99 5.41
N VAL A 60 3.05 5.27 4.10
CA VAL A 60 2.89 6.60 3.52
C VAL A 60 1.55 6.63 2.81
N VAL A 61 0.70 7.57 3.17
CA VAL A 61 -0.64 7.70 2.58
C VAL A 61 -0.67 8.85 1.59
N ILE A 62 -1.15 8.57 0.38
CA ILE A 62 -1.41 9.60 -0.63
C ILE A 62 -2.91 9.60 -0.90
N ASP A 63 -3.56 10.73 -0.59
CA ASP A 63 -4.97 10.92 -0.92
C ASP A 63 -5.08 11.76 -2.18
N LYS A 64 -5.88 11.32 -3.13
CA LYS A 64 -6.09 12.05 -4.38
C LYS A 64 -7.54 11.93 -4.81
N SER A 65 -7.98 12.81 -5.70
CA SER A 65 -9.29 12.69 -6.34
C SER A 65 -9.29 11.52 -7.30
N ASN A 66 -10.45 10.90 -7.49
CA ASN A 66 -10.59 9.71 -8.35
C ASN A 66 -10.21 10.03 -9.80
N GLU A 67 -9.15 9.37 -10.27
CA GLU A 67 -8.67 9.50 -11.64
C GLU A 67 -8.45 8.14 -12.30
N GLY A 68 -8.64 7.06 -11.55
CA GLY A 68 -8.41 5.69 -12.00
C GLY A 68 -7.17 5.06 -11.36
N LEU A 69 -7.20 3.73 -11.25
CA LEU A 69 -6.12 3.01 -10.55
C LEU A 69 -4.78 3.11 -11.26
N ALA A 70 -4.77 3.28 -12.60
CA ALA A 70 -3.52 3.47 -13.32
C ALA A 70 -2.81 4.75 -12.88
N TYR A 71 -3.54 5.84 -12.70
CA TYR A 71 -2.97 7.10 -12.19
C TYR A 71 -2.58 7.00 -10.73
N ALA A 72 -3.35 6.26 -9.93
CA ALA A 72 -3.00 6.02 -8.53
C ALA A 72 -1.69 5.25 -8.43
N SER A 73 -1.52 4.21 -9.23
CA SER A 73 -0.28 3.43 -9.29
C SER A 73 0.90 4.32 -9.69
N LYS A 74 0.71 5.17 -10.68
CA LYS A 74 1.75 6.11 -11.12
C LYS A 74 2.15 7.06 -9.99
N SER A 75 1.19 7.61 -9.27
CA SER A 75 1.46 8.49 -8.13
C SER A 75 2.29 7.78 -7.05
N GLY A 76 1.95 6.54 -6.74
CA GLY A 76 2.70 5.75 -5.77
C GLY A 76 4.11 5.45 -6.23
N ILE A 77 4.28 5.09 -7.48
CA ILE A 77 5.60 4.80 -8.06
C ILE A 77 6.48 6.06 -8.03
N GLU A 78 5.92 7.22 -8.37
CA GLU A 78 6.65 8.48 -8.34
C GLU A 78 7.08 8.87 -6.92
N ALA A 79 6.33 8.48 -5.89
CA ALA A 79 6.66 8.74 -4.50
C ALA A 79 7.63 7.72 -3.91
N ALA A 80 7.82 6.58 -4.56
CA ALA A 80 8.62 5.48 -4.04
C ALA A 80 10.10 5.85 -3.95
N ARG A 81 10.73 5.48 -2.81
CA ARG A 81 12.15 5.74 -2.54
C ARG A 81 12.97 4.46 -2.49
N GLY A 82 12.33 3.30 -2.55
CA GLY A 82 13.00 2.02 -2.49
C GLY A 82 13.80 1.72 -3.75
N THR A 83 14.81 0.87 -3.62
CA THR A 83 15.60 0.40 -4.75
C THR A 83 14.74 -0.44 -5.70
N TYR A 84 13.80 -1.21 -5.12
CA TYR A 84 12.85 -2.03 -5.88
C TYR A 84 11.43 -1.58 -5.56
N ILE A 85 10.55 -1.68 -6.55
CA ILE A 85 9.12 -1.34 -6.40
C ILE A 85 8.31 -2.60 -6.63
N TYR A 86 7.44 -2.93 -5.68
CA TYR A 86 6.48 -4.02 -5.78
C TYR A 86 5.07 -3.43 -5.84
N HIS A 87 4.34 -3.73 -6.90
CA HIS A 87 2.96 -3.27 -7.06
C HIS A 87 2.01 -4.36 -6.55
N LEU A 88 1.15 -4.01 -5.59
CA LEU A 88 0.20 -4.93 -4.99
C LEU A 88 -1.20 -4.35 -5.09
N ASP A 89 -2.13 -5.10 -5.70
CA ASP A 89 -3.53 -4.70 -5.72
C ASP A 89 -4.12 -4.77 -4.31
N GLY A 90 -4.92 -3.77 -3.94
CA GLY A 90 -5.46 -3.67 -2.58
C GLY A 90 -6.46 -4.74 -2.19
N ASP A 91 -6.96 -5.52 -3.15
CA ASP A 91 -7.83 -6.68 -2.90
C ASP A 91 -7.05 -8.00 -2.88
N ASP A 92 -5.73 -7.94 -2.90
CA ASP A 92 -4.84 -9.08 -2.85
C ASP A 92 -4.08 -9.10 -1.51
N TYR A 93 -3.22 -10.09 -1.32
CA TYR A 93 -2.40 -10.19 -0.10
C TYR A 93 -1.10 -10.96 -0.41
N LEU A 94 -0.12 -10.83 0.50
CA LEU A 94 1.18 -11.46 0.35
C LEU A 94 1.36 -12.56 1.39
N GLU A 95 2.13 -13.60 1.03
CA GLU A 95 2.64 -14.54 2.02
C GLU A 95 3.67 -13.83 2.91
N LEU A 96 3.90 -14.35 4.13
CA LEU A 96 4.75 -13.69 5.13
C LEU A 96 6.17 -13.39 4.65
N ASP A 97 6.74 -14.23 3.81
CA ASP A 97 8.10 -14.10 3.32
C ASP A 97 8.21 -13.67 1.86
N ALA A 98 7.11 -13.18 1.28
CA ALA A 98 7.06 -12.85 -0.15
C ALA A 98 8.16 -11.87 -0.56
N ILE A 99 8.32 -10.77 0.20
CA ILE A 99 9.30 -9.74 -0.13
C ILE A 99 10.72 -10.23 0.12
N GLU A 100 10.93 -11.00 1.18
CA GLU A 100 12.24 -11.55 1.50
C GLU A 100 12.76 -12.49 0.42
N LEU A 101 11.86 -13.18 -0.30
CA LEU A 101 12.22 -14.14 -1.34
C LEU A 101 12.42 -13.52 -2.73
N LEU A 102 12.18 -12.25 -2.88
CA LEU A 102 12.35 -11.56 -4.17
C LEU A 102 13.83 -11.39 -4.57
#